data_8ca733d9c82bec9ec3a19c6c5777ac13
#
_entry.id   8ca733d9c82bec9ec3a19c6c5777ac13
#
_cell.length_a   1.000
_cell.length_b   1.000
_cell.length_c   1.000
_cell.angle_alpha   90.00
_cell.angle_beta   90.00
_cell.angle_gamma   90.00
#
_symmetry.space_group_name_H-M   'P 1'
#
loop_
_entity.id
_entity.type
_entity.pdbx_description
1 polymer ?
#
loop_
_entity_poly.entity_id
_entity_poly.type
_entity_poly.pdbx_seq_one_letter_code
_entity_poly.pdbx_strand_id
1 'polypeptide(L)'
;KKEFISSVVIFLIAVVLLVSHANTGLTVAFIGTFIAIITLIVEHKYAAELLKKVDYKTLLFFVGLFVVVSGLEETGVLEILAGFIGSVSGGNIAVMIAIIIIVSAVASAFIDNIPFAATMIPVITDLASDVAGVNLTVLAWALAIGTDIGGSATPIGASANVVGIATAARE
;
A
#
# COMPACT_ATOMS: atom_id res chain seq x y z
N LYS A 1 -29.92 17.93 -1.85
CA LYS A 1 -29.32 18.50 -0.62
C LYS A 1 -29.21 17.47 0.52
N LYS A 2 -30.21 16.59 0.76
CA LYS A 2 -30.15 15.57 1.82
C LYS A 2 -29.07 14.50 1.52
N GLU A 3 -29.01 14.00 0.29
CA GLU A 3 -28.01 13.00 -0.16
C GLU A 3 -26.57 13.53 -0.06
N PHE A 4 -26.34 14.80 -0.38
CA PHE A 4 -25.04 15.43 -0.21
C PHE A 4 -24.63 15.50 1.27
N ILE A 5 -25.58 15.82 2.15
CA ILE A 5 -25.31 15.91 3.60
C ILE A 5 -25.03 14.52 4.16
N SER A 6 -25.76 13.46 3.76
CA SER A 6 -25.51 12.09 4.21
C SER A 6 -24.09 11.63 3.78
N SER A 7 -23.70 11.87 2.54
CA SER A 7 -22.37 11.52 2.04
C SER A 7 -21.25 12.25 2.80
N VAL A 8 -21.41 13.55 3.07
CA VAL A 8 -20.43 14.33 3.85
C VAL A 8 -20.34 13.81 5.29
N VAL A 9 -21.46 13.49 5.93
CA VAL A 9 -21.47 12.93 7.29
C VAL A 9 -20.77 11.57 7.33
N ILE A 10 -21.08 10.67 6.41
CA ILE A 10 -20.42 9.35 6.32
C ILE A 10 -18.90 9.51 6.09
N PHE A 11 -18.51 10.42 5.21
CA PHE A 11 -17.10 10.72 4.97
C PHE A 11 -16.39 11.23 6.23
N LEU A 12 -17.00 12.16 6.97
CA LEU A 12 -16.42 12.66 8.21
C LEU A 12 -16.32 11.57 9.28
N ILE A 13 -17.31 10.69 9.38
CA ILE A 13 -17.26 9.52 10.28
C ILE A 13 -16.09 8.61 9.88
N ALA A 14 -15.91 8.34 8.58
CA ALA A 14 -14.80 7.53 8.09
C ALA A 14 -13.44 8.15 8.47
N VAL A 15 -13.28 9.46 8.26
CA VAL A 15 -12.05 10.18 8.62
C VAL A 15 -11.78 10.09 10.12
N VAL A 16 -12.78 10.34 10.97
CA VAL A 16 -12.63 10.27 12.43
C VAL A 16 -12.23 8.86 12.87
N LEU A 17 -12.88 7.81 12.33
CA LEU A 17 -12.55 6.42 12.65
C LEU A 17 -11.13 6.06 12.19
N LEU A 18 -10.72 6.49 10.99
CA LEU A 18 -9.38 6.24 10.46
C LEU A 18 -8.29 7.00 11.24
N VAL A 19 -8.54 8.23 11.69
CA VAL A 19 -7.58 8.97 12.53
C VAL A 19 -7.47 8.35 13.92
N SER A 20 -8.57 7.83 14.47
CA SER A 20 -8.61 7.24 15.81
C SER A 20 -8.30 5.74 15.85
N HIS A 21 -8.04 5.07 14.71
CA HIS A 21 -7.89 3.60 14.65
C HIS A 21 -6.78 3.08 15.57
N ALA A 22 -5.65 3.78 15.66
CA ALA A 22 -4.53 3.40 16.53
C ALA A 22 -4.90 3.40 18.02
N ASN A 23 -5.82 4.26 18.43
CA ASN A 23 -6.28 4.37 19.83
C ASN A 23 -7.45 3.43 20.14
N THR A 24 -8.26 3.11 19.14
CA THR A 24 -9.48 2.29 19.30
C THR A 24 -9.22 0.80 19.10
N GLY A 25 -8.08 0.41 18.54
CA GLY A 25 -7.77 -0.97 18.18
C GLY A 25 -8.58 -1.51 17.00
N LEU A 26 -9.39 -0.67 16.35
CA LEU A 26 -10.15 -1.05 15.16
C LEU A 26 -9.22 -1.18 13.97
N THR A 27 -9.30 -2.28 13.23
CA THR A 27 -8.54 -2.43 12.00
C THR A 27 -9.10 -1.55 10.87
N VAL A 28 -8.23 -1.07 9.99
CA VAL A 28 -8.64 -0.29 8.80
C VAL A 28 -9.64 -1.06 7.93
N ALA A 29 -9.45 -2.39 7.81
CA ALA A 29 -10.36 -3.27 7.08
C ALA A 29 -11.77 -3.29 7.71
N PHE A 30 -11.86 -3.36 9.04
CA PHE A 30 -13.14 -3.27 9.75
C PHE A 30 -13.83 -1.93 9.51
N ILE A 31 -13.08 -0.83 9.65
CA ILE A 31 -13.62 0.53 9.42
C ILE A 31 -14.12 0.66 7.98
N GLY A 32 -13.34 0.22 6.99
CA GLY A 32 -13.75 0.26 5.58
C GLY A 32 -15.02 -0.54 5.31
N THR A 33 -15.11 -1.77 5.83
CA THR A 33 -16.30 -2.62 5.70
C THR A 33 -17.52 -1.98 6.37
N PHE A 34 -17.37 -1.45 7.58
CA PHE A 34 -18.43 -0.77 8.32
C PHE A 34 -18.98 0.43 7.55
N ILE A 35 -18.11 1.30 7.05
CA ILE A 35 -18.49 2.47 6.25
C ILE A 35 -19.17 2.06 4.94
N ALA A 36 -18.68 1.01 4.26
CA ALA A 36 -19.31 0.50 3.05
C ALA A 36 -20.75 0.02 3.32
N ILE A 37 -20.96 -0.75 4.39
CA ILE A 37 -22.29 -1.23 4.79
C ILE A 37 -23.22 -0.06 5.10
N ILE A 38 -22.77 0.91 5.90
CA ILE A 38 -23.57 2.11 6.23
C ILE A 38 -23.96 2.87 4.97
N THR A 39 -22.99 3.08 4.06
CA THR A 39 -23.24 3.78 2.80
C THR A 39 -24.32 3.06 1.98
N LEU A 40 -24.24 1.73 1.84
CA LEU A 40 -25.25 0.94 1.12
C LEU A 40 -26.64 0.97 1.78
N ILE A 41 -26.70 1.02 3.11
CA ILE A 41 -27.96 1.13 3.83
C ILE A 41 -28.58 2.52 3.66
N VAL A 42 -27.80 3.56 3.85
CA VAL A 42 -28.27 4.96 3.77
C VAL A 42 -28.68 5.31 2.34
N GLU A 43 -27.86 4.91 1.37
CA GLU A 43 -28.08 5.17 -0.05
C GLU A 43 -28.71 3.94 -0.76
N HIS A 44 -29.58 3.16 -0.06
CA HIS A 44 -30.14 1.91 -0.57
C HIS A 44 -30.80 2.02 -1.94
N LYS A 45 -31.35 3.19 -2.28
CA LYS A 45 -31.95 3.47 -3.60
C LYS A 45 -30.94 3.41 -4.74
N TYR A 46 -29.69 3.74 -4.44
CA TYR A 46 -28.59 3.78 -5.41
C TYR A 46 -27.59 2.64 -5.21
N ALA A 47 -27.87 1.71 -4.28
CA ALA A 47 -26.94 0.63 -3.93
C ALA A 47 -26.48 -0.19 -5.14
N ALA A 48 -27.39 -0.52 -6.06
CA ALA A 48 -27.05 -1.25 -7.28
C ALA A 48 -26.14 -0.44 -8.23
N GLU A 49 -26.34 0.88 -8.28
CA GLU A 49 -25.48 1.77 -9.09
C GLU A 49 -24.11 1.96 -8.44
N LEU A 50 -24.07 2.11 -7.12
CA LEU A 50 -22.83 2.21 -6.35
C LEU A 50 -21.99 0.94 -6.50
N LEU A 51 -22.60 -0.24 -6.40
CA LEU A 51 -21.92 -1.52 -6.60
C LEU A 51 -21.34 -1.67 -8.02
N LYS A 52 -22.04 -1.15 -9.05
CA LYS A 52 -21.54 -1.15 -10.43
C LYS A 52 -20.33 -0.21 -10.63
N LYS A 53 -20.20 0.82 -9.80
CA LYS A 53 -19.07 1.77 -9.86
C LYS A 53 -17.83 1.28 -9.11
N VAL A 54 -17.93 0.17 -8.37
CA VAL A 54 -16.76 -0.45 -7.71
C VAL A 54 -15.76 -0.90 -8.77
N ASP A 55 -14.52 -0.55 -8.59
CA ASP A 55 -13.43 -0.98 -9.47
C ASP A 55 -13.02 -2.43 -9.14
N TYR A 56 -13.82 -3.38 -9.62
CA TYR A 56 -13.56 -4.81 -9.46
C TYR A 56 -12.25 -5.26 -10.12
N LYS A 57 -11.78 -4.53 -11.14
CA LYS A 57 -10.52 -4.84 -11.82
C LYS A 57 -9.35 -4.63 -10.87
N THR A 58 -9.32 -3.49 -10.19
CA THR A 58 -8.31 -3.18 -9.18
C THR A 58 -8.40 -4.14 -7.99
N LEU A 59 -9.60 -4.48 -7.52
CA LEU A 59 -9.75 -5.47 -6.44
C LEU A 59 -9.20 -6.85 -6.83
N LEU A 60 -9.54 -7.36 -8.02
CA LEU A 60 -9.02 -8.63 -8.52
C LEU A 60 -7.50 -8.60 -8.75
N PHE A 61 -6.97 -7.45 -9.17
CA PHE A 61 -5.53 -7.25 -9.28
C PHE A 61 -4.85 -7.43 -7.92
N PHE A 62 -5.35 -6.80 -6.85
CA PHE A 62 -4.77 -6.96 -5.51
C PHE A 62 -4.91 -8.39 -4.98
N VAL A 63 -6.05 -9.04 -5.19
CA VAL A 63 -6.21 -10.46 -4.83
C VAL A 63 -5.14 -11.32 -5.53
N GLY A 64 -4.96 -11.15 -6.83
CA GLY A 64 -3.93 -11.86 -7.60
C GLY A 64 -2.51 -11.54 -7.11
N LEU A 65 -2.23 -10.27 -6.83
CA LEU A 65 -0.95 -9.83 -6.28
C LEU A 65 -0.63 -10.56 -4.97
N PHE A 66 -1.54 -10.55 -4.00
CA PHE A 66 -1.29 -11.19 -2.70
C PHE A 66 -1.15 -12.71 -2.82
N VAL A 67 -1.87 -13.37 -3.74
CA VAL A 67 -1.68 -14.80 -4.04
C VAL A 67 -0.27 -15.06 -4.57
N VAL A 68 0.24 -14.24 -5.49
CA VAL A 68 1.60 -14.37 -6.04
C VAL A 68 2.64 -14.10 -4.95
N VAL A 69 2.49 -13.03 -4.15
CA VAL A 69 3.42 -12.71 -3.06
C VAL A 69 3.47 -13.84 -2.04
N SER A 70 2.31 -14.39 -1.64
CA SER A 70 2.25 -15.55 -0.73
C SER A 70 2.95 -16.79 -1.33
N GLY A 71 2.80 -17.03 -2.64
CA GLY A 71 3.54 -18.09 -3.32
C GLY A 71 5.05 -17.90 -3.33
N LEU A 72 5.52 -16.65 -3.49
CA LEU A 72 6.96 -16.32 -3.41
C LEU A 72 7.50 -16.49 -1.98
N GLU A 73 6.71 -16.18 -0.97
CA GLU A 73 7.04 -16.38 0.45
C GLU A 73 7.14 -17.88 0.76
N GLU A 74 6.12 -18.66 0.44
CA GLU A 74 6.08 -20.12 0.66
C GLU A 74 7.21 -20.88 -0.07
N THR A 75 7.67 -20.37 -1.21
CA THR A 75 8.78 -20.97 -1.98
C THR A 75 10.16 -20.51 -1.52
N GLY A 76 10.26 -19.63 -0.51
CA GLY A 76 11.51 -19.12 0.01
C GLY A 76 12.25 -18.12 -0.89
N VAL A 77 11.61 -17.65 -1.98
CA VAL A 77 12.23 -16.69 -2.90
C VAL A 77 12.47 -15.34 -2.21
N LEU A 78 11.53 -14.91 -1.35
CA LEU A 78 11.68 -13.65 -0.63
C LEU A 78 12.76 -13.73 0.45
N GLU A 79 12.92 -14.89 1.10
CA GLU A 79 14.01 -15.18 2.06
C GLU A 79 15.38 -15.12 1.37
N ILE A 80 15.51 -15.68 0.15
CA ILE A 80 16.74 -15.58 -0.64
C ILE A 80 17.07 -14.11 -0.95
N LEU A 81 16.08 -13.30 -1.31
CA LEU A 81 16.26 -11.87 -1.57
C LEU A 81 16.69 -11.13 -0.30
N ALA A 82 16.09 -11.42 0.84
CA ALA A 82 16.48 -10.87 2.13
C ALA A 82 17.92 -11.24 2.48
N GLY A 83 18.28 -12.53 2.36
CA GLY A 83 19.65 -13.02 2.57
C GLY A 83 20.68 -12.35 1.65
N PHE A 84 20.33 -12.10 0.39
CA PHE A 84 21.17 -11.36 -0.54
C PHE A 84 21.40 -9.91 -0.08
N ILE A 85 20.36 -9.19 0.30
CA ILE A 85 20.48 -7.82 0.81
C ILE A 85 21.32 -7.81 2.11
N GLY A 86 21.08 -8.76 3.02
CA GLY A 86 21.85 -8.93 4.24
C GLY A 86 23.35 -9.16 3.98
N SER A 87 23.67 -10.05 3.03
CA SER A 87 25.06 -10.37 2.65
C SER A 87 25.78 -9.20 2.00
N VAL A 88 25.16 -8.51 1.05
CA VAL A 88 25.73 -7.36 0.35
C VAL A 88 25.93 -6.18 1.30
N SER A 89 25.05 -6.01 2.29
CA SER A 89 25.21 -4.96 3.30
C SER A 89 26.32 -5.27 4.31
N GLY A 90 26.83 -6.51 4.36
CA GLY A 90 27.81 -6.96 5.34
C GLY A 90 27.37 -6.80 6.79
N GLY A 91 26.07 -6.83 7.05
CA GLY A 91 25.47 -6.56 8.35
C GLY A 91 25.48 -5.08 8.77
N ASN A 92 25.91 -4.18 7.88
CA ASN A 92 25.88 -2.74 8.15
C ASN A 92 24.47 -2.18 7.90
N ILE A 93 23.81 -1.73 8.95
CA ILE A 93 22.44 -1.23 8.90
C ILE A 93 22.31 -0.01 7.98
N ALA A 94 23.28 0.90 7.96
CA ALA A 94 23.23 2.08 7.10
C ALA A 94 23.32 1.70 5.61
N VAL A 95 24.16 0.71 5.26
CA VAL A 95 24.25 0.19 3.90
C VAL A 95 22.95 -0.54 3.51
N MET A 96 22.38 -1.32 4.40
CA MET A 96 21.10 -2.01 4.20
C MET A 96 19.95 -1.02 3.92
N ILE A 97 19.84 0.03 4.72
CA ILE A 97 18.88 1.12 4.53
C ILE A 97 19.08 1.78 3.16
N ALA A 98 20.33 2.09 2.79
CA ALA A 98 20.64 2.71 1.50
C ALA A 98 20.26 1.80 0.32
N ILE A 99 20.55 0.49 0.41
CA ILE A 99 20.16 -0.49 -0.61
C ILE A 99 18.63 -0.52 -0.75
N ILE A 100 17.91 -0.63 0.36
CA ILE A 100 16.43 -0.67 0.35
C ILE A 100 15.87 0.60 -0.30
N ILE A 101 16.34 1.78 0.08
CA ILE A 101 15.87 3.06 -0.50
C ILE A 101 16.14 3.09 -2.00
N ILE A 102 17.37 2.79 -2.43
CA ILE A 102 17.76 2.90 -3.84
C ILE A 102 17.02 1.87 -4.69
N VAL A 103 16.99 0.61 -4.26
CA VAL A 103 16.29 -0.46 -5.00
C VAL A 103 14.79 -0.16 -5.07
N SER A 104 14.19 0.28 -3.96
CA SER A 104 12.77 0.64 -3.93
C SER A 104 12.47 1.84 -4.82
N ALA A 105 13.33 2.86 -4.83
CA ALA A 105 13.15 4.03 -5.69
C ALA A 105 13.25 3.67 -7.18
N VAL A 106 14.24 2.86 -7.56
CA VAL A 106 14.39 2.43 -8.96
C VAL A 106 13.22 1.54 -9.38
N ALA A 107 12.85 0.55 -8.59
CA ALA A 107 11.76 -0.37 -8.93
C ALA A 107 10.40 0.35 -8.97
N SER A 108 10.11 1.18 -7.96
CA SER A 108 8.84 1.92 -7.87
C SER A 108 8.70 3.01 -8.94
N ALA A 109 9.78 3.43 -9.57
CA ALA A 109 9.70 4.33 -10.72
C ALA A 109 9.00 3.70 -11.94
N PHE A 110 8.98 2.37 -12.03
CA PHE A 110 8.40 1.62 -13.15
C PHE A 110 7.23 0.71 -12.75
N ILE A 111 7.15 0.38 -11.46
CA ILE A 111 6.08 -0.46 -10.88
C ILE A 111 5.34 0.43 -9.89
N ASP A 112 4.00 0.39 -9.90
CA ASP A 112 3.18 1.14 -8.92
C ASP A 112 3.67 0.86 -7.49
N ASN A 113 3.80 1.91 -6.69
CA ASN A 113 4.41 1.87 -5.35
C ASN A 113 3.68 0.89 -4.39
N ILE A 114 2.36 0.75 -4.48
CA ILE A 114 1.60 -0.11 -3.57
C ILE A 114 1.91 -1.60 -3.79
N PRO A 115 1.81 -2.16 -5.02
CA PRO A 115 2.20 -3.54 -5.28
C PRO A 115 3.65 -3.84 -4.95
N PHE A 116 4.57 -2.93 -5.27
CA PHE A 116 5.97 -3.11 -4.95
C PHE A 116 6.21 -3.14 -3.43
N ALA A 117 5.65 -2.19 -2.68
CA ALA A 117 5.77 -2.16 -1.23
C ALA A 117 5.20 -3.44 -0.59
N ALA A 118 4.02 -3.91 -1.05
CA ALA A 118 3.41 -5.14 -0.55
C ALA A 118 4.32 -6.37 -0.73
N THR A 119 5.05 -6.45 -1.86
CA THR A 119 6.01 -7.53 -2.13
C THR A 119 7.25 -7.43 -1.24
N MET A 120 7.69 -6.22 -0.90
CA MET A 120 8.88 -5.99 -0.11
C MET A 120 8.66 -6.11 1.42
N ILE A 121 7.42 -6.05 1.90
CA ILE A 121 7.13 -6.18 3.34
C ILE A 121 7.68 -7.49 3.93
N PRO A 122 7.43 -8.67 3.38
CA PRO A 122 8.03 -9.91 3.87
C PRO A 122 9.57 -9.85 3.89
N VAL A 123 10.19 -9.34 2.81
CA VAL A 123 11.65 -9.23 2.69
C VAL A 123 12.26 -8.40 3.83
N ILE A 124 11.70 -7.24 4.14
CA ILE A 124 12.21 -6.41 5.26
C ILE A 124 11.88 -7.00 6.62
N THR A 125 10.84 -7.82 6.72
CA THR A 125 10.50 -8.56 7.95
C THR A 125 11.52 -9.65 8.23
N ASP A 126 11.91 -10.43 7.22
CA ASP A 126 12.95 -11.44 7.31
C ASP A 126 14.31 -10.81 7.67
N LEU A 127 14.69 -9.72 6.98
CA LEU A 127 15.91 -8.96 7.31
C LEU A 127 15.93 -8.47 8.75
N ALA A 128 14.80 -8.03 9.29
CA ALA A 128 14.72 -7.56 10.67
C ALA A 128 14.79 -8.71 11.69
N SER A 129 14.39 -9.93 11.30
CA SER A 129 14.49 -11.12 12.17
C SER A 129 15.89 -11.74 12.14
N ASP A 130 16.55 -11.73 10.97
CA ASP A 130 17.80 -12.47 10.74
C ASP A 130 19.05 -11.67 11.11
N VAL A 131 18.98 -10.34 11.06
CA VAL A 131 20.13 -9.47 11.31
C VAL A 131 20.01 -8.78 12.66
N ALA A 132 20.89 -9.14 13.58
CA ALA A 132 20.90 -8.58 14.94
C ALA A 132 21.04 -7.05 14.93
N GLY A 133 20.20 -6.37 15.69
CA GLY A 133 20.20 -4.92 15.83
C GLY A 133 19.43 -4.16 14.74
N VAL A 134 18.87 -4.86 13.76
CA VAL A 134 17.99 -4.25 12.76
C VAL A 134 16.58 -4.08 13.32
N ASN A 135 16.01 -2.91 13.12
CA ASN A 135 14.65 -2.60 13.56
C ASN A 135 13.72 -2.54 12.33
N LEU A 136 12.66 -3.38 12.35
CA LEU A 136 11.66 -3.42 11.28
C LEU A 136 11.07 -2.04 10.94
N THR A 137 10.83 -1.21 11.97
CA THR A 137 10.29 0.15 11.76
C THR A 137 11.24 1.00 10.92
N VAL A 138 12.56 0.88 11.12
CA VAL A 138 13.55 1.62 10.33
C VAL A 138 13.56 1.15 8.88
N LEU A 139 13.51 -0.16 8.64
CA LEU A 139 13.43 -0.72 7.29
C LEU A 139 12.11 -0.38 6.60
N ALA A 140 11.01 -0.35 7.34
CA ALA A 140 9.71 0.07 6.82
C ALA A 140 9.72 1.54 6.37
N TRP A 141 10.37 2.43 7.13
CA TRP A 141 10.57 3.81 6.71
C TRP A 141 11.49 3.91 5.49
N ALA A 142 12.55 3.12 5.42
CA ALA A 142 13.44 3.08 4.25
C ALA A 142 12.67 2.64 2.99
N LEU A 143 11.84 1.60 3.10
CA LEU A 143 10.97 1.14 2.03
C LEU A 143 9.97 2.23 1.61
N ALA A 144 9.28 2.85 2.56
CA ALA A 144 8.28 3.89 2.29
C ALA A 144 8.92 5.10 1.57
N ILE A 145 10.05 5.59 2.07
CA ILE A 145 10.79 6.71 1.43
C ILE A 145 11.25 6.34 0.02
N GLY A 146 11.81 5.14 -0.15
CA GLY A 146 12.26 4.68 -1.46
C GLY A 146 11.11 4.56 -2.46
N THR A 147 10.01 3.94 -2.07
CA THR A 147 8.84 3.78 -2.95
C THR A 147 8.18 5.12 -3.30
N ASP A 148 8.13 6.06 -2.37
CA ASP A 148 7.59 7.40 -2.61
C ASP A 148 8.44 8.21 -3.59
N ILE A 149 9.77 8.17 -3.41
CA ILE A 149 10.71 8.80 -4.34
C ILE A 149 10.53 8.20 -5.74
N GLY A 150 10.52 6.88 -5.84
CA GLY A 150 10.33 6.17 -7.11
C GLY A 150 8.98 6.45 -7.74
N GLY A 151 7.91 6.36 -6.94
CA GLY A 151 6.55 6.66 -7.37
C GLY A 151 6.39 8.06 -7.94
N SER A 152 7.15 9.03 -7.44
CA SER A 152 7.15 10.41 -7.91
C SER A 152 8.10 10.67 -9.09
N ALA A 153 9.02 9.74 -9.38
CA ALA A 153 10.09 9.94 -10.37
C ALA A 153 9.59 9.84 -11.82
N THR A 154 8.54 9.08 -12.08
CA THR A 154 8.00 8.87 -13.43
C THR A 154 6.48 9.06 -13.48
N PRO A 155 5.91 9.35 -14.67
CA PRO A 155 4.46 9.42 -14.85
C PRO A 155 3.71 8.13 -14.49
N ILE A 156 4.36 6.97 -14.57
CA ILE A 156 3.78 5.65 -14.36
C ILE A 156 4.11 5.05 -12.98
N GLY A 157 5.00 5.69 -12.21
CA GLY A 157 5.46 5.19 -10.91
C GLY A 157 4.38 5.16 -9.83
N ALA A 158 3.31 5.94 -10.00
CA ALA A 158 2.13 5.87 -9.14
C ALA A 158 0.85 6.13 -9.95
N SER A 159 -0.22 5.42 -9.60
CA SER A 159 -1.54 5.57 -10.25
C SER A 159 -2.05 7.03 -10.18
N ALA A 160 -1.74 7.74 -9.09
CA ALA A 160 -2.11 9.15 -8.92
C ALA A 160 -1.48 10.06 -9.98
N ASN A 161 -0.22 9.80 -10.39
CA ASN A 161 0.47 10.57 -11.43
C ASN A 161 -0.21 10.39 -12.77
N VAL A 162 -0.58 9.14 -13.12
CA VAL A 162 -1.28 8.83 -14.36
C VAL A 162 -2.60 9.60 -14.45
N VAL A 163 -3.38 9.60 -13.37
CA VAL A 163 -4.65 10.34 -13.30
C VAL A 163 -4.43 11.84 -13.38
N GLY A 164 -3.45 12.36 -12.62
CA GLY A 164 -3.13 13.79 -12.61
C GLY A 164 -2.70 14.31 -13.98
N ILE A 165 -1.78 13.60 -14.65
CA ILE A 165 -1.30 13.96 -16.00
C ILE A 165 -2.43 13.84 -17.03
N ALA A 166 -3.24 12.78 -16.98
CA ALA A 166 -4.37 12.61 -17.88
C ALA A 166 -5.43 13.71 -17.72
N THR A 167 -5.59 14.22 -16.50
CA THR A 167 -6.50 15.35 -16.24
C THR A 167 -5.92 16.66 -16.76
N ALA A 168 -4.66 16.95 -16.49
CA ALA A 168 -3.97 18.15 -16.98
C ALA A 168 -3.86 18.21 -18.51
N ALA A 169 -3.77 17.07 -19.18
CA ALA A 169 -3.70 17.01 -20.65
C ALA A 169 -5.06 17.29 -21.36
N ARG A 170 -6.17 17.39 -20.60
CA ARG A 170 -7.50 17.67 -21.13
C ARG A 170 -7.87 19.16 -21.05
N GLU A 171 -7.09 19.95 -20.34
CA GLU A 171 -7.19 21.41 -20.26
C GLU A 171 -6.29 22.10 -21.29
#